data_4b69f63b0a8a8fe7b7719627cfe2620d
#
_entry.id   4b69f63b0a8a8fe7b7719627cfe2620d
#
_cell.length_a   1.000
_cell.length_b   1.000
_cell.length_c   1.000
_cell.angle_alpha   90.00
_cell.angle_beta   90.00
_cell.angle_gamma   90.00
#
_symmetry.space_group_name_H-M   'P 1'
#
loop_
_entity.id
_entity.type
_entity.pdbx_description
1 polymer ?
#
loop_
_entity_poly.entity_id
_entity_poly.type
_entity_poly.pdbx_seq_one_letter_code
_entity_poly.pdbx_strand_id
1 'polypeptide(L)'
;MSPKLKLGIPKGSLQNATIALFHRSGWKIEVNGRSYFPEINDETIECAICRAQEMSRYVENGTLDAGLTGRDWIAENRSDVHVVSDLIYSKVSSRPARWVLAVPYDSDIRAIEDLNGRKIATELVDFTRRYFAARKIDVAIEFSWGATEAKVVSRLADAVVEVTETESTLKAHGLRIIHELMQTNTQLIANHTAW
;
A
#
# COMPACT_ATOMS: atom_id res chain seq x y z
N MET A 1 -20.14 -14.99 -26.17
CA MET A 1 -20.23 -14.62 -24.74
C MET A 1 -19.76 -13.20 -24.59
N SER A 2 -20.52 -12.35 -23.91
CA SER A 2 -20.06 -11.00 -23.61
C SER A 2 -18.80 -11.06 -22.75
N PRO A 3 -17.82 -10.16 -22.93
CA PRO A 3 -16.63 -10.12 -22.10
C PRO A 3 -17.03 -9.87 -20.64
N LYS A 4 -16.42 -10.64 -19.72
CA LYS A 4 -16.61 -10.44 -18.29
C LYS A 4 -15.65 -9.37 -17.78
N LEU A 5 -16.10 -8.58 -16.80
CA LEU A 5 -15.23 -7.64 -16.06
C LEU A 5 -14.26 -8.44 -15.18
N LYS A 6 -12.96 -8.27 -15.37
CA LYS A 6 -11.90 -8.87 -14.53
C LYS A 6 -11.59 -7.98 -13.34
N LEU A 7 -12.04 -8.39 -12.15
CA LEU A 7 -11.92 -7.62 -10.92
C LEU A 7 -10.82 -8.17 -9.99
N GLY A 8 -9.84 -7.36 -9.66
CA GLY A 8 -8.78 -7.66 -8.71
C GLY A 8 -9.22 -7.45 -7.26
N ILE A 9 -9.12 -8.51 -6.45
CA ILE A 9 -9.37 -8.48 -5.00
C ILE A 9 -8.01 -8.52 -4.28
N PRO A 10 -7.71 -7.59 -3.34
CA PRO A 10 -6.44 -7.55 -2.66
C PRO A 10 -6.28 -8.73 -1.68
N LYS A 11 -5.15 -9.43 -1.77
CA LYS A 11 -4.75 -10.49 -0.83
C LYS A 11 -4.17 -9.88 0.45
N GLY A 12 -4.33 -10.59 1.55
CA GLY A 12 -3.68 -10.23 2.82
C GLY A 12 -4.59 -9.41 3.72
N SER A 13 -4.05 -8.36 4.32
CA SER A 13 -4.74 -7.62 5.39
C SER A 13 -6.05 -6.96 4.95
N LEU A 14 -6.18 -6.57 3.69
CA LEU A 14 -7.39 -5.94 3.13
C LEU A 14 -8.41 -6.95 2.60
N GLN A 15 -8.06 -8.22 2.42
CA GLN A 15 -8.93 -9.20 1.76
C GLN A 15 -10.30 -9.31 2.42
N ASN A 16 -10.33 -9.59 3.72
CA ASN A 16 -11.60 -9.80 4.45
C ASN A 16 -12.43 -8.52 4.51
N ALA A 17 -11.78 -7.37 4.69
CA ALA A 17 -12.47 -6.08 4.72
C ALA A 17 -13.08 -5.73 3.35
N THR A 18 -12.38 -6.06 2.26
CA THR A 18 -12.87 -5.91 0.88
C THR A 18 -14.08 -6.82 0.63
N ILE A 19 -13.99 -8.11 0.96
CA ILE A 19 -15.10 -9.06 0.80
C ILE A 19 -16.32 -8.59 1.59
N ALA A 20 -16.12 -8.12 2.84
CA ALA A 20 -17.20 -7.58 3.65
C ALA A 20 -17.83 -6.30 3.04
N LEU A 21 -17.03 -5.45 2.39
CA LEU A 21 -17.53 -4.28 1.66
C LEU A 21 -18.45 -4.69 0.51
N PHE A 22 -18.00 -5.64 -0.34
CA PHE A 22 -18.80 -6.18 -1.43
C PHE A 22 -20.09 -6.83 -0.93
N HIS A 23 -20.00 -7.60 0.15
CA HIS A 23 -21.18 -8.23 0.74
C HIS A 23 -22.24 -7.21 1.20
N ARG A 24 -21.81 -6.10 1.84
CA ARG A 24 -22.72 -5.00 2.23
C ARG A 24 -23.34 -4.30 1.01
N SER A 25 -22.69 -4.37 -0.14
CA SER A 25 -23.15 -3.78 -1.40
C SER A 25 -23.98 -4.76 -2.25
N GLY A 26 -24.27 -5.97 -1.74
CA GLY A 26 -25.13 -6.97 -2.40
C GLY A 26 -24.38 -8.05 -3.19
N TRP A 27 -23.06 -7.96 -3.34
CA TRP A 27 -22.25 -8.99 -3.98
C TRP A 27 -21.68 -9.96 -2.95
N LYS A 28 -21.83 -11.25 -3.22
CA LYS A 28 -21.24 -12.31 -2.40
C LYS A 28 -19.99 -12.83 -3.10
N ILE A 29 -18.83 -12.64 -2.46
CA ILE A 29 -17.56 -13.19 -2.93
C ILE A 29 -17.17 -14.35 -2.02
N GLU A 30 -17.02 -15.54 -2.60
CA GLU A 30 -16.67 -16.78 -1.89
C GLU A 30 -15.28 -17.25 -2.30
N VAL A 31 -14.39 -17.35 -1.31
CA VAL A 31 -13.02 -17.82 -1.50
C VAL A 31 -12.93 -19.28 -1.09
N ASN A 32 -12.89 -20.17 -2.07
CA ASN A 32 -12.84 -21.61 -1.84
C ASN A 32 -11.39 -22.09 -1.62
N GLY A 33 -11.06 -22.43 -0.37
CA GLY A 33 -9.77 -23.01 -0.01
C GLY A 33 -8.57 -22.10 -0.37
N ARG A 34 -7.69 -22.60 -1.25
CA ARG A 34 -6.49 -21.87 -1.71
C ARG A 34 -6.66 -21.26 -3.11
N SER A 35 -7.88 -21.16 -3.60
CA SER A 35 -8.14 -20.59 -4.93
C SER A 35 -7.75 -19.12 -4.99
N TYR A 36 -7.14 -18.72 -6.09
CA TYR A 36 -6.87 -17.33 -6.44
C TYR A 36 -7.98 -16.72 -7.30
N PHE A 37 -9.02 -17.50 -7.62
CA PHE A 37 -10.17 -17.10 -8.42
C PHE A 37 -11.43 -17.32 -7.59
N PRO A 38 -11.82 -16.35 -6.75
CA PRO A 38 -13.05 -16.46 -5.95
C PRO A 38 -14.28 -16.37 -6.83
N GLU A 39 -15.32 -17.05 -6.40
CA GLU A 39 -16.63 -16.97 -7.04
C GLU A 39 -17.37 -15.71 -6.58
N ILE A 40 -18.14 -15.10 -7.47
CA ILE A 40 -19.01 -13.96 -7.18
C ILE A 40 -20.42 -14.26 -7.73
N ASN A 41 -21.45 -13.82 -7.03
CA ASN A 41 -22.86 -13.99 -7.44
C ASN A 41 -23.28 -13.05 -8.58
N ASP A 42 -22.38 -12.78 -9.53
CA ASP A 42 -22.60 -11.98 -10.73
C ASP A 42 -21.86 -12.61 -11.91
N GLU A 43 -22.60 -13.11 -12.90
CA GLU A 43 -22.04 -13.81 -14.06
C GLU A 43 -21.25 -12.90 -15.00
N THR A 44 -21.38 -11.58 -14.87
CA THR A 44 -20.66 -10.58 -15.67
C THR A 44 -19.30 -10.21 -15.10
N ILE A 45 -18.98 -10.70 -13.88
CA ILE A 45 -17.72 -10.40 -13.19
C ILE A 45 -16.92 -11.70 -13.00
N GLU A 46 -15.62 -11.59 -13.20
CA GLU A 46 -14.62 -12.62 -12.87
C GLU A 46 -13.61 -12.04 -11.87
N CYS A 47 -13.49 -12.67 -10.70
CA CYS A 47 -12.59 -12.18 -9.66
C CYS A 47 -11.24 -12.89 -9.69
N ALA A 48 -10.17 -12.13 -9.43
CA ALA A 48 -8.83 -12.67 -9.20
C ALA A 48 -8.22 -12.06 -7.92
N ILE A 49 -7.60 -12.90 -7.09
CA ILE A 49 -6.89 -12.45 -5.89
C ILE A 49 -5.42 -12.24 -6.22
N CYS A 50 -4.93 -11.03 -5.98
CA CYS A 50 -3.50 -10.71 -6.08
C CYS A 50 -3.07 -9.77 -4.95
N ARG A 51 -1.76 -9.55 -4.77
CA ARG A 51 -1.26 -8.62 -3.76
C ARG A 51 -1.61 -7.19 -4.12
N ALA A 52 -1.95 -6.37 -3.12
CA ALA A 52 -2.20 -4.95 -3.31
C ALA A 52 -1.00 -4.22 -3.95
N GLN A 53 0.23 -4.65 -3.63
CA GLN A 53 1.48 -4.13 -4.18
C GLN A 53 1.60 -4.29 -5.70
N GLU A 54 0.94 -5.30 -6.27
CA GLU A 54 1.00 -5.64 -7.70
C GLU A 54 -0.22 -5.16 -8.48
N MET A 55 -1.32 -4.89 -7.77
CA MET A 55 -2.64 -4.63 -8.33
C MET A 55 -2.63 -3.53 -9.39
N SER A 56 -2.02 -2.38 -9.09
CA SER A 56 -2.04 -1.24 -10.00
C SER A 56 -1.36 -1.54 -11.33
N ARG A 57 -0.31 -2.37 -11.35
CA ARG A 57 0.37 -2.81 -12.58
C ARG A 57 -0.49 -3.75 -13.42
N TYR A 58 -1.24 -4.66 -12.77
CA TYR A 58 -2.16 -5.56 -13.49
C TYR A 58 -3.35 -4.82 -14.08
N VAL A 59 -3.82 -3.77 -13.41
CA VAL A 59 -4.87 -2.90 -13.94
C VAL A 59 -4.32 -2.03 -15.07
N GLU A 60 -3.15 -1.40 -14.91
CA GLU A 60 -2.51 -0.57 -15.93
C GLU A 60 -2.29 -1.32 -17.24
N ASN A 61 -1.78 -2.54 -17.19
CA ASN A 61 -1.46 -3.34 -18.38
C ASN A 61 -2.66 -4.11 -18.96
N GLY A 62 -3.87 -3.96 -18.40
CA GLY A 62 -5.09 -4.60 -18.88
C GLY A 62 -5.22 -6.09 -18.56
N THR A 63 -4.35 -6.66 -17.70
CA THR A 63 -4.54 -8.02 -17.17
C THR A 63 -5.81 -8.09 -16.32
N LEU A 64 -6.10 -7.02 -15.58
CA LEU A 64 -7.34 -6.77 -14.86
C LEU A 64 -8.00 -5.50 -15.40
N ASP A 65 -9.33 -5.49 -15.47
CA ASP A 65 -10.09 -4.31 -15.88
C ASP A 65 -10.23 -3.30 -14.74
N ALA A 66 -10.38 -3.81 -13.52
CA ALA A 66 -10.47 -3.00 -12.31
C ALA A 66 -9.85 -3.75 -11.11
N GLY A 67 -9.56 -3.01 -10.03
CA GLY A 67 -9.03 -3.63 -8.82
C GLY A 67 -9.01 -2.67 -7.64
N LEU A 68 -8.75 -3.21 -6.45
CA LEU A 68 -8.64 -2.44 -5.22
C LEU A 68 -7.20 -2.46 -4.71
N THR A 69 -6.61 -1.29 -4.51
CA THR A 69 -5.25 -1.15 -4.00
C THR A 69 -5.09 0.14 -3.20
N GLY A 70 -3.96 0.29 -2.51
CA GLY A 70 -3.61 1.52 -1.83
C GLY A 70 -3.11 2.59 -2.81
N ARG A 71 -3.42 3.85 -2.53
CA ARG A 71 -2.84 5.02 -3.21
C ARG A 71 -1.31 4.98 -3.22
N ASP A 72 -0.72 4.46 -2.15
CA ASP A 72 0.72 4.26 -1.99
C ASP A 72 1.31 3.34 -3.05
N TRP A 73 0.65 2.23 -3.35
CA TRP A 73 1.12 1.28 -4.36
C TRP A 73 0.98 1.80 -5.78
N ILE A 74 -0.03 2.64 -6.05
CA ILE A 74 -0.14 3.37 -7.32
C ILE A 74 1.04 4.33 -7.47
N ALA A 75 1.36 5.08 -6.39
CA ALA A 75 2.50 6.00 -6.36
C ALA A 75 3.85 5.29 -6.44
N GLU A 76 4.03 4.15 -5.76
CA GLU A 76 5.23 3.32 -5.81
C GLU A 76 5.49 2.83 -7.23
N ASN A 77 4.48 2.20 -7.83
CA ASN A 77 4.55 1.63 -9.16
C ASN A 77 4.50 2.68 -10.29
N ARG A 78 4.12 3.94 -10.00
CA ARG A 78 3.87 4.99 -10.98
C ARG A 78 2.84 4.58 -12.03
N SER A 79 1.86 3.75 -11.62
CA SER A 79 0.88 3.21 -12.54
C SER A 79 -0.07 4.28 -13.06
N ASP A 80 -0.29 4.30 -14.37
CA ASP A 80 -1.27 5.13 -15.05
C ASP A 80 -2.62 4.40 -15.09
N VAL A 81 -3.46 4.70 -14.12
CA VAL A 81 -4.78 4.09 -13.93
C VAL A 81 -5.84 5.13 -13.61
N HIS A 82 -7.08 4.85 -13.99
CA HIS A 82 -8.22 5.67 -13.59
C HIS A 82 -8.62 5.38 -12.14
N VAL A 83 -8.61 6.40 -11.28
CA VAL A 83 -9.12 6.29 -9.91
C VAL A 83 -10.63 6.50 -9.93
N VAL A 84 -11.38 5.42 -9.75
CA VAL A 84 -12.85 5.43 -9.77
C VAL A 84 -13.39 6.00 -8.47
N SER A 85 -12.85 5.59 -7.33
CA SER A 85 -13.31 6.04 -6.01
C SER A 85 -12.28 5.84 -4.92
N ASP A 86 -12.26 6.76 -3.98
CA ASP A 86 -11.60 6.59 -2.69
C ASP A 86 -12.47 5.73 -1.77
N LEU A 87 -11.87 4.72 -1.17
CA LEU A 87 -12.56 3.81 -0.28
C LEU A 87 -11.94 3.91 1.12
N ILE A 88 -12.70 4.49 2.05
CA ILE A 88 -12.26 4.62 3.43
C ILE A 88 -12.82 3.43 4.22
N TYR A 89 -12.10 2.32 4.17
CA TYR A 89 -12.32 1.19 5.07
C TYR A 89 -10.96 0.71 5.56
N SER A 90 -10.64 0.94 6.81
CA SER A 90 -9.46 0.41 7.45
C SER A 90 -9.84 -0.59 8.54
N LYS A 91 -8.86 -1.36 9.01
CA LYS A 91 -9.09 -2.34 10.07
C LYS A 91 -9.36 -1.70 11.44
N VAL A 92 -8.85 -0.51 11.68
CA VAL A 92 -8.71 0.06 13.02
C VAL A 92 -9.36 1.42 13.17
N SER A 93 -9.42 2.23 12.10
CA SER A 93 -9.99 3.58 12.17
C SER A 93 -10.66 3.99 10.86
N SER A 94 -11.52 4.99 10.93
CA SER A 94 -12.10 5.67 9.76
C SER A 94 -11.17 6.74 9.18
N ARG A 95 -9.90 6.78 9.60
CA ARG A 95 -8.91 7.77 9.13
C ARG A 95 -7.99 7.15 8.09
N PRO A 96 -7.48 7.93 7.12
CA PRO A 96 -6.44 7.48 6.22
C PRO A 96 -5.19 7.02 7.01
N ALA A 97 -4.55 5.97 6.53
CA ALA A 97 -3.22 5.61 7.00
C ALA A 97 -2.18 6.61 6.47
N ARG A 98 -1.02 6.68 7.10
CA ARG A 98 0.07 7.61 6.74
C ARG A 98 1.36 6.85 6.55
N TRP A 99 2.10 7.17 5.51
CA TRP A 99 3.49 6.80 5.37
C TRP A 99 4.35 7.85 6.05
N VAL A 100 5.11 7.43 7.05
CA VAL A 100 5.87 8.32 7.92
C VAL A 100 7.34 7.91 7.97
N LEU A 101 8.19 8.90 8.15
CA LEU A 101 9.61 8.71 8.45
C LEU A 101 9.79 8.65 9.95
N ALA A 102 10.35 7.55 10.43
CA ALA A 102 10.60 7.34 11.85
C ALA A 102 12.05 6.93 12.12
N VAL A 103 12.55 7.36 13.27
CA VAL A 103 13.91 7.12 13.73
C VAL A 103 13.89 6.67 15.20
N PRO A 104 14.95 6.03 15.73
CA PRO A 104 15.06 5.74 17.17
C PRO A 104 14.84 6.98 18.04
N TYR A 105 14.29 6.80 19.24
CA TYR A 105 14.12 7.92 20.18
C TYR A 105 15.42 8.62 20.52
N ASP A 106 16.53 7.88 20.60
CA ASP A 106 17.87 8.35 20.94
C ASP A 106 18.67 8.84 19.71
N SER A 107 18.10 8.76 18.50
CA SER A 107 18.76 9.23 17.27
C SER A 107 19.06 10.73 17.32
N ASP A 108 20.17 11.12 16.72
CA ASP A 108 20.56 12.52 16.47
C ASP A 108 19.75 13.17 15.32
N ILE A 109 19.11 12.36 14.48
CA ILE A 109 18.29 12.82 13.33
C ILE A 109 17.02 13.50 13.86
N ARG A 110 16.84 14.79 13.56
CA ARG A 110 15.68 15.60 13.99
C ARG A 110 14.78 16.03 12.84
N ALA A 111 15.35 16.22 11.65
CA ALA A 111 14.67 16.66 10.45
C ALA A 111 15.05 15.77 9.25
N ILE A 112 14.34 15.93 8.13
CA ILE A 112 14.61 15.13 6.93
C ILE A 112 15.97 15.45 6.31
N GLU A 113 16.47 16.65 6.52
CA GLU A 113 17.77 17.13 6.04
C GLU A 113 18.94 16.38 6.70
N ASP A 114 18.76 15.92 7.94
CA ASP A 114 19.77 15.16 8.69
C ASP A 114 19.99 13.75 8.12
N LEU A 115 19.15 13.32 7.18
CA LEU A 115 19.25 12.02 6.51
C LEU A 115 20.26 12.00 5.36
N ASN A 116 20.87 13.12 5.02
CA ASN A 116 21.86 13.13 3.94
C ASN A 116 23.02 12.16 4.24
N GLY A 117 23.26 11.22 3.31
CA GLY A 117 24.23 10.13 3.47
C GLY A 117 23.79 8.97 4.38
N ARG A 118 22.53 8.96 4.87
CA ARG A 118 21.98 7.93 5.76
C ARG A 118 21.23 6.85 4.99
N LYS A 119 20.97 5.73 5.67
CA LYS A 119 20.22 4.59 5.12
C LYS A 119 18.80 4.55 5.65
N ILE A 120 17.83 4.40 4.75
CA ILE A 120 16.39 4.27 5.02
C ILE A 120 15.91 2.90 4.56
N ALA A 121 15.22 2.18 5.45
CA ALA A 121 14.55 0.92 5.10
C ALA A 121 13.05 1.18 4.84
N THR A 122 12.49 0.57 3.79
CA THR A 122 11.08 0.74 3.42
C THR A 122 10.59 -0.31 2.44
N GLU A 123 9.27 -0.54 2.39
CA GLU A 123 8.61 -1.26 1.28
C GLU A 123 8.43 -0.35 0.05
N LEU A 124 8.23 0.97 0.24
CA LEU A 124 8.03 1.96 -0.83
C LEU A 124 9.38 2.51 -1.35
N VAL A 125 10.16 1.68 -2.03
CA VAL A 125 11.54 2.01 -2.45
C VAL A 125 11.56 3.15 -3.47
N ASP A 126 10.78 3.03 -4.55
CA ASP A 126 10.83 3.97 -5.65
C ASP A 126 10.15 5.30 -5.31
N PHE A 127 9.05 5.25 -4.56
CA PHE A 127 8.42 6.46 -4.03
C PHE A 127 9.38 7.20 -3.11
N THR A 128 9.98 6.53 -2.14
CA THR A 128 10.91 7.13 -1.17
C THR A 128 12.13 7.72 -1.87
N ARG A 129 12.71 7.01 -2.83
CA ARG A 129 13.84 7.51 -3.64
C ARG A 129 13.49 8.82 -4.35
N ARG A 130 12.34 8.88 -5.03
CA ARG A 130 11.87 10.10 -5.70
C ARG A 130 11.57 11.23 -4.73
N TYR A 131 11.01 10.90 -3.57
CA TYR A 131 10.67 11.87 -2.53
C TYR A 131 11.90 12.63 -2.04
N PHE A 132 12.99 11.92 -1.73
CA PHE A 132 14.25 12.52 -1.27
C PHE A 132 15.04 13.17 -2.41
N ALA A 133 15.08 12.57 -3.58
CA ALA A 133 15.74 13.15 -4.75
C ALA A 133 15.15 14.52 -5.14
N ALA A 134 13.82 14.67 -5.08
CA ALA A 134 13.15 15.96 -5.34
C ALA A 134 13.56 17.07 -4.33
N ARG A 135 14.03 16.68 -3.15
CA ARG A 135 14.51 17.57 -2.09
C ARG A 135 16.03 17.74 -2.08
N LYS A 136 16.74 17.09 -3.02
CA LYS A 136 18.19 17.07 -3.13
C LYS A 136 18.88 16.52 -1.86
N ILE A 137 18.25 15.56 -1.20
CA ILE A 137 18.79 14.84 -0.06
C ILE A 137 19.25 13.46 -0.57
N ASP A 138 20.54 13.17 -0.44
CA ASP A 138 21.10 11.88 -0.84
C ASP A 138 20.89 10.85 0.27
N VAL A 139 20.19 9.74 -0.05
CA VAL A 139 19.90 8.68 0.90
C VAL A 139 20.09 7.31 0.24
N ALA A 140 20.60 6.37 1.01
CA ALA A 140 20.62 4.96 0.61
C ALA A 140 19.27 4.32 0.96
N ILE A 141 18.54 3.83 -0.03
CA ILE A 141 17.25 3.16 0.20
C ILE A 141 17.43 1.64 0.14
N GLU A 142 17.06 0.97 1.22
CA GLU A 142 17.06 -0.48 1.33
C GLU A 142 15.63 -1.02 1.34
N PHE A 143 15.34 -1.99 0.45
CA PHE A 143 14.06 -2.68 0.47
C PHE A 143 13.90 -3.51 1.75
N SER A 144 12.75 -3.43 2.38
CA SER A 144 12.42 -4.19 3.58
C SER A 144 11.04 -4.82 3.43
N TRP A 145 10.98 -6.13 3.56
CA TRP A 145 9.75 -6.88 3.45
C TRP A 145 9.19 -7.20 4.85
N GLY A 146 8.23 -6.37 5.30
CA GLY A 146 7.62 -6.51 6.63
C GLY A 146 8.61 -6.32 7.79
N ALA A 147 8.09 -6.04 8.99
CA ALA A 147 8.87 -5.78 10.19
C ALA A 147 10.02 -4.77 9.95
N THR A 148 9.74 -3.74 9.16
CA THR A 148 10.74 -2.73 8.73
C THR A 148 11.34 -1.99 9.92
N GLU A 149 10.54 -1.75 10.96
CA GLU A 149 10.95 -1.15 12.22
C GLU A 149 12.09 -1.93 12.90
N ALA A 150 12.13 -3.26 12.76
CA ALA A 150 13.20 -4.08 13.33
C ALA A 150 14.57 -3.77 12.73
N LYS A 151 14.65 -3.29 11.49
CA LYS A 151 15.89 -2.91 10.83
C LYS A 151 16.59 -1.75 11.54
N VAL A 152 15.82 -0.79 12.03
CA VAL A 152 16.37 0.36 12.77
C VAL A 152 16.77 -0.05 14.19
N VAL A 153 15.93 -0.84 14.85
CA VAL A 153 16.25 -1.39 16.18
C VAL A 153 17.56 -2.19 16.13
N SER A 154 17.78 -2.94 15.06
CA SER A 154 19.00 -3.74 14.85
C SER A 154 20.16 -2.93 14.25
N ARG A 155 20.03 -1.60 14.08
CA ARG A 155 21.03 -0.71 13.48
C ARG A 155 21.47 -1.11 12.07
N LEU A 156 20.59 -1.76 11.32
CA LEU A 156 20.79 -2.09 9.89
C LEU A 156 20.42 -0.93 8.97
N ALA A 157 19.58 -0.01 9.48
CA ALA A 157 19.23 1.26 8.85
C ALA A 157 19.18 2.37 9.89
N ASP A 158 19.33 3.64 9.47
CA ASP A 158 19.26 4.82 10.34
C ASP A 158 17.82 5.28 10.57
N ALA A 159 16.95 5.04 9.60
CA ALA A 159 15.53 5.42 9.61
C ALA A 159 14.68 4.40 8.87
N VAL A 160 13.36 4.46 9.11
CA VAL A 160 12.36 3.72 8.33
C VAL A 160 11.36 4.69 7.69
N VAL A 161 10.87 4.32 6.52
CA VAL A 161 9.62 4.85 5.97
C VAL A 161 8.60 3.71 6.05
N GLU A 162 7.58 3.88 6.89
CA GLU A 162 6.63 2.83 7.28
C GLU A 162 5.20 3.38 7.32
N VAL A 163 4.23 2.50 7.03
CA VAL A 163 2.81 2.84 7.13
C VAL A 163 2.32 2.74 8.56
N THR A 164 1.52 3.71 9.00
CA THR A 164 0.89 3.68 10.32
C THR A 164 -0.50 4.30 10.31
N GLU A 165 -1.39 3.73 11.11
CA GLU A 165 -2.69 4.33 11.42
C GLU A 165 -2.66 5.00 12.81
N THR A 166 -2.11 4.33 13.81
CA THR A 166 -2.17 4.71 15.23
C THR A 166 -0.82 4.98 15.88
N GLU A 167 0.28 4.82 15.16
CA GLU A 167 1.66 4.94 15.64
C GLU A 167 2.06 3.91 16.73
N SER A 168 1.15 3.03 17.15
CA SER A 168 1.37 2.12 18.28
C SER A 168 2.56 1.19 18.05
N THR A 169 2.69 0.62 16.84
CA THR A 169 3.80 -0.27 16.48
C THR A 169 5.14 0.46 16.53
N LEU A 170 5.22 1.67 15.95
CA LEU A 170 6.44 2.46 15.96
C LEU A 170 6.87 2.80 17.39
N LYS A 171 5.93 3.26 18.24
CA LYS A 171 6.18 3.57 19.65
C LYS A 171 6.62 2.34 20.45
N ALA A 172 6.00 1.19 20.20
CA ALA A 172 6.36 -0.08 20.87
C ALA A 172 7.79 -0.51 20.54
N HIS A 173 8.31 -0.16 19.38
CA HIS A 173 9.69 -0.42 18.96
C HIS A 173 10.67 0.73 19.27
N GLY A 174 10.27 1.71 20.09
CA GLY A 174 11.14 2.81 20.48
C GLY A 174 11.46 3.80 19.35
N LEU A 175 10.55 3.94 18.38
CA LEU A 175 10.70 4.86 17.26
C LEU A 175 9.83 6.11 17.45
N ARG A 176 10.34 7.25 17.01
CA ARG A 176 9.59 8.51 16.89
C ARG A 176 9.46 8.95 15.45
N ILE A 177 8.29 9.46 15.10
CA ILE A 177 8.02 10.04 13.79
C ILE A 177 8.65 11.43 13.75
N ILE A 178 9.36 11.72 12.64
CA ILE A 178 9.95 13.03 12.38
C ILE A 178 9.33 13.72 11.16
N HIS A 179 8.69 12.95 10.27
CA HIS A 179 8.06 13.51 9.08
C HIS A 179 6.95 12.62 8.53
N GLU A 180 5.94 13.21 7.90
CA GLU A 180 4.89 12.50 7.14
C GLU A 180 5.16 12.68 5.64
N LEU A 181 5.26 11.57 4.91
CA LEU A 181 5.54 11.61 3.47
C LEU A 181 4.26 11.71 2.65
N MET A 182 3.25 10.89 3.00
CA MET A 182 1.96 10.88 2.30
C MET A 182 0.86 10.24 3.16
N GLN A 183 -0.37 10.64 2.89
CA GLN A 183 -1.55 9.91 3.35
C GLN A 183 -1.96 8.90 2.29
N THR A 184 -2.43 7.73 2.73
CA THR A 184 -2.88 6.65 1.86
C THR A 184 -4.20 6.07 2.33
N ASN A 185 -5.01 5.67 1.38
CA ASN A 185 -6.26 4.94 1.58
C ASN A 185 -6.40 3.91 0.45
N THR A 186 -7.32 2.99 0.61
CA THR A 186 -7.67 2.08 -0.48
C THR A 186 -8.43 2.82 -1.56
N GLN A 187 -8.14 2.52 -2.82
CA GLN A 187 -8.82 3.06 -3.99
C GLN A 187 -9.35 1.93 -4.88
N LEU A 188 -10.53 2.12 -5.44
CA LEU A 188 -11.00 1.37 -6.59
C LEU A 188 -10.40 2.03 -7.83
N ILE A 189 -9.67 1.26 -8.60
CA ILE A 189 -9.00 1.71 -9.83
C ILE A 189 -9.49 0.90 -11.03
N ALA A 190 -9.44 1.50 -12.20
CA ALA A 190 -9.78 0.86 -13.46
C ALA A 190 -8.71 1.12 -14.54
N ASN A 191 -8.61 0.18 -15.47
CA ASN A 191 -7.88 0.37 -16.69
C ASN A 191 -8.55 1.44 -17.55
N HIS A 192 -7.80 2.32 -18.19
CA HIS A 192 -8.36 3.40 -19.01
C HIS A 192 -9.20 2.91 -20.19
N THR A 193 -8.84 1.75 -20.77
CA THR A 193 -9.60 1.17 -21.88
C THR A 193 -10.90 0.53 -21.41
N ALA A 194 -10.90 -0.06 -20.21
CA ALA A 194 -12.08 -0.72 -19.64
C ALA A 194 -13.08 0.30 -19.06
N TRP A 195 -12.59 1.43 -18.58
CA TRP A 195 -13.40 2.53 -18.04
C TRP A 195 -14.10 3.31 -19.14
#